data_2b3ef26664c0037ca5e289755521538a
#
_entry.id   2b3ef26664c0037ca5e289755521538a
#
_cell.length_a   1.000
_cell.length_b   1.000
_cell.length_c   1.000
_cell.angle_alpha   90.00
_cell.angle_beta   90.00
_cell.angle_gamma   90.00
#
_symmetry.space_group_name_H-M   'P 1'
#
loop_
_entity.id
_entity.type
_entity.pdbx_description
1 polymer ?
#
loop_
_entity_poly.entity_id
_entity_poly.type
_entity_poly.pdbx_seq_one_letter_code
_entity_poly.pdbx_strand_id
1 'polypeptide(L)'
;MEKLFIVCTFDCSFQYYEETVWQWVKEQGEGIVIDYELVKINNHNSHSFYTVSSLEEFSGMLDTEWAREWDQANNCKDILYKLELVE
;
A
#
# COMPACT_ATOMS: atom_id res chain seq x y z
N MET A 1 -5.60 9.68 13.43
CA MET A 1 -4.52 9.21 12.56
C MET A 1 -4.23 7.74 12.85
N GLU A 2 -4.07 6.95 11.83
CA GLU A 2 -3.83 5.52 12.03
C GLU A 2 -2.56 5.10 11.32
N LYS A 3 -1.86 4.13 11.91
CA LYS A 3 -0.63 3.57 11.35
C LYS A 3 -0.85 2.13 10.96
N LEU A 4 -0.38 1.78 9.77
CA LEU A 4 -0.58 0.47 9.17
C LEU A 4 0.76 -0.14 8.78
N PHE A 5 0.81 -1.47 8.86
CA PHE A 5 1.89 -2.27 8.30
C PHE A 5 1.29 -3.19 7.25
N ILE A 6 1.86 -3.19 6.05
CA ILE A 6 1.33 -3.96 4.94
C ILE A 6 2.41 -4.89 4.40
N VAL A 7 2.08 -6.17 4.32
CA VAL A 7 2.90 -7.17 3.62
C VAL A 7 2.30 -7.36 2.23
N CYS A 8 3.09 -7.13 1.21
CA CYS A 8 2.62 -7.21 -0.18
C CYS A 8 3.50 -8.14 -1.00
N THR A 9 2.88 -9.06 -1.73
CA THR A 9 3.55 -9.93 -2.69
C THR A 9 2.98 -9.69 -4.09
N PHE A 10 3.84 -9.78 -5.11
CA PHE A 10 3.46 -9.49 -6.49
C PHE A 10 4.38 -10.19 -7.47
N ASP A 11 3.91 -10.38 -8.71
CA ASP A 11 4.69 -11.04 -9.77
C ASP A 11 5.58 -10.07 -10.55
N CYS A 12 5.21 -8.79 -10.59
CA CYS A 12 6.05 -7.76 -11.24
C CYS A 12 7.31 -7.48 -10.44
N SER A 13 8.23 -6.70 -11.02
CA SER A 13 9.44 -6.29 -10.29
C SER A 13 9.12 -5.33 -9.16
N PHE A 14 9.98 -5.30 -8.13
CA PHE A 14 9.83 -4.33 -7.05
C PHE A 14 9.88 -2.89 -7.58
N GLN A 15 10.74 -2.61 -8.56
CA GLN A 15 10.85 -1.27 -9.12
C GLN A 15 9.52 -0.81 -9.73
N TYR A 16 8.87 -1.68 -10.49
CA TYR A 16 7.56 -1.35 -11.07
C TYR A 16 6.50 -1.16 -9.98
N TYR A 17 6.50 -2.03 -8.97
CA TYR A 17 5.62 -1.90 -7.82
C TYR A 17 5.83 -0.55 -7.10
N GLU A 18 7.07 -0.20 -6.81
CA GLU A 18 7.43 1.05 -6.14
C GLU A 18 6.93 2.28 -6.92
N GLU A 19 7.17 2.30 -8.23
CA GLU A 19 6.71 3.38 -9.11
C GLU A 19 5.18 3.47 -9.13
N THR A 20 4.50 2.33 -9.15
CA THR A 20 3.04 2.25 -9.13
C THR A 20 2.48 2.79 -7.82
N VAL A 21 3.06 2.40 -6.69
CA VAL A 21 2.63 2.89 -5.37
C VAL A 21 2.83 4.40 -5.27
N TRP A 22 3.97 4.91 -5.72
CA TRP A 22 4.24 6.34 -5.70
C TRP A 22 3.17 7.12 -6.47
N GLN A 23 2.83 6.66 -7.67
CA GLN A 23 1.83 7.31 -8.49
C GLN A 23 0.43 7.20 -7.87
N TRP A 24 0.08 6.04 -7.36
CA TRP A 24 -1.20 5.79 -6.69
C TRP A 24 -1.39 6.70 -5.48
N VAL A 25 -0.38 6.83 -4.63
CA VAL A 25 -0.43 7.74 -3.47
C VAL A 25 -0.54 9.18 -3.92
N LYS A 26 0.21 9.58 -4.95
CA LYS A 26 0.16 10.94 -5.48
C LYS A 26 -1.21 11.29 -6.04
N GLU A 27 -1.83 10.39 -6.78
CA GLU A 27 -3.11 10.66 -7.47
C GLU A 27 -4.33 10.46 -6.58
N GLN A 28 -4.31 9.51 -5.67
CA GLN A 28 -5.47 9.12 -4.88
C GLN A 28 -5.31 9.32 -3.38
N GLY A 29 -4.09 9.48 -2.91
CA GLY A 29 -3.79 9.53 -1.49
C GLY A 29 -3.78 10.91 -0.86
N GLU A 30 -4.00 11.97 -1.64
CA GLU A 30 -3.99 13.33 -1.10
C GLU A 30 -5.05 13.49 -0.02
N GLY A 31 -4.62 13.95 1.17
CA GLY A 31 -5.50 14.08 2.31
C GLY A 31 -5.79 12.77 3.05
N ILE A 32 -5.37 11.65 2.50
CA ILE A 32 -5.57 10.30 3.09
C ILE A 32 -4.25 9.73 3.59
N VAL A 33 -3.24 9.66 2.72
CA VAL A 33 -1.90 9.16 3.08
C VAL A 33 -1.05 10.35 3.52
N ILE A 34 -0.69 10.37 4.80
CA ILE A 34 0.12 11.44 5.38
C ILE A 34 1.59 11.15 5.16
N ASP A 35 1.97 9.88 5.31
CA ASP A 35 3.34 9.43 5.13
C ASP A 35 3.33 7.95 4.79
N TYR A 36 4.35 7.49 4.06
CA TYR A 36 4.51 6.06 3.81
C TYR A 36 5.97 5.73 3.54
N GLU A 37 6.33 4.48 3.78
CA GLU A 37 7.66 3.95 3.53
C GLU A 37 7.55 2.54 2.97
N LEU A 38 8.28 2.26 1.89
CA LEU A 38 8.37 0.92 1.31
C LEU A 38 9.74 0.32 1.63
N VAL A 39 9.73 -0.93 2.09
CA VAL A 39 10.95 -1.69 2.35
C VAL A 39 10.98 -2.88 1.40
N LYS A 40 12.00 -2.93 0.56
CA LYS A 40 12.19 -4.06 -0.35
C LYS A 40 12.68 -5.27 0.43
N ILE A 41 11.90 -6.35 0.45
CA ILE A 41 12.31 -7.63 1.01
C ILE A 41 13.04 -8.45 -0.07
N ASN A 42 12.42 -8.55 -1.25
CA ASN A 42 13.04 -9.10 -2.45
C ASN A 42 12.31 -8.51 -3.66
N ASN A 43 12.59 -9.03 -4.86
CA ASN A 43 12.02 -8.45 -6.07
C ASN A 43 10.49 -8.64 -6.21
N HIS A 44 9.89 -9.48 -5.37
CA HIS A 44 8.47 -9.81 -5.42
C HIS A 44 7.77 -9.68 -4.07
N ASN A 45 8.40 -9.01 -3.12
CA ASN A 45 7.85 -8.86 -1.77
C ASN A 45 8.28 -7.53 -1.16
N SER A 46 7.32 -6.82 -0.59
CA SER A 46 7.54 -5.54 0.07
C SER A 46 6.84 -5.52 1.42
N HIS A 47 7.51 -4.93 2.41
CA HIS A 47 6.87 -4.52 3.65
C HIS A 47 6.75 -3.00 3.61
N SER A 48 5.60 -2.48 3.99
CA SER A 48 5.37 -1.04 3.96
C SER A 48 4.70 -0.54 5.24
N PHE A 49 4.99 0.72 5.55
CA PHE A 49 4.41 1.42 6.69
C PHE A 49 3.67 2.63 6.16
N TYR A 50 2.41 2.80 6.59
CA TYR A 50 1.60 3.93 6.18
C TYR A 50 1.07 4.65 7.41
N THR A 51 1.06 5.97 7.36
CA THR A 51 0.31 6.80 8.27
C THR A 51 -0.84 7.42 7.48
N VAL A 52 -2.07 7.15 7.89
CA VAL A 52 -3.26 7.56 7.16
C VAL A 52 -4.20 8.37 8.06
N SER A 53 -4.95 9.26 7.45
CA SER A 53 -5.95 10.08 8.17
C SER A 53 -7.16 9.24 8.58
N SER A 54 -7.53 8.26 7.77
CA SER A 54 -8.68 7.39 7.97
C SER A 54 -8.43 6.03 7.35
N LEU A 55 -8.56 4.97 8.14
CA LEU A 55 -8.45 3.61 7.63
C LEU A 55 -9.56 3.30 6.62
N GLU A 56 -10.76 3.81 6.86
CA GLU A 56 -11.89 3.64 5.93
C GLU A 56 -11.60 4.24 4.55
N GLU A 57 -11.08 5.46 4.52
CA GLU A 57 -10.73 6.13 3.26
C GLU A 57 -9.57 5.42 2.56
N PHE A 58 -8.57 4.98 3.32
CA PHE A 58 -7.45 4.23 2.76
C PHE A 58 -7.92 2.90 2.17
N SER A 59 -8.80 2.20 2.86
CA SER A 59 -9.40 0.95 2.35
C SER A 59 -10.16 1.20 1.05
N GLY A 60 -10.83 2.35 0.93
CA GLY A 60 -11.48 2.77 -0.31
C GLY A 60 -10.51 2.93 -1.48
N MET A 61 -9.29 3.42 -1.21
CA MET A 61 -8.24 3.52 -2.23
C MET A 61 -7.81 2.15 -2.75
N LEU A 62 -7.80 1.14 -1.89
CA LEU A 62 -7.44 -0.24 -2.25
C LEU A 62 -8.56 -0.95 -3.00
N ASP A 63 -9.79 -0.47 -2.90
CA ASP A 63 -10.98 -1.11 -3.46
C ASP A 63 -11.51 -0.42 -4.72
N THR A 64 -10.72 0.44 -5.36
CA THR A 64 -11.08 1.02 -6.64
C THR A 64 -11.00 -0.03 -7.75
N GLU A 65 -11.73 0.19 -8.84
CA GLU A 65 -11.67 -0.69 -10.01
C GLU A 65 -10.23 -0.80 -10.53
N TRP A 66 -9.54 0.34 -10.63
CA TRP A 66 -8.15 0.35 -11.08
C TRP A 66 -7.24 -0.49 -10.17
N ALA A 67 -7.37 -0.34 -8.85
CA ALA A 67 -6.53 -1.08 -7.90
C ALA A 67 -6.79 -2.59 -8.00
N ARG A 68 -8.04 -2.99 -8.11
CA ARG A 68 -8.40 -4.40 -8.27
C ARG A 68 -7.88 -4.99 -9.56
N GLU A 69 -7.99 -4.27 -10.67
CA GLU A 69 -7.48 -4.71 -11.96
C GLU A 69 -5.95 -4.82 -11.95
N TRP A 70 -5.29 -3.85 -11.34
CA TRP A 70 -3.83 -3.87 -11.22
C TRP A 70 -3.36 -5.06 -10.37
N ASP A 71 -4.03 -5.29 -9.24
CA ASP A 71 -3.72 -6.43 -8.35
C ASP A 71 -3.89 -7.76 -9.09
N GLN A 72 -4.95 -7.90 -9.86
CA GLN A 72 -5.21 -9.10 -10.63
C GLN A 72 -4.16 -9.30 -11.72
N ALA A 73 -3.81 -8.25 -12.45
CA ALA A 73 -2.82 -8.31 -13.54
C ALA A 73 -1.43 -8.68 -13.06
N ASN A 74 -1.07 -8.29 -11.82
CA ASN A 74 0.25 -8.50 -11.24
C ASN A 74 0.26 -9.55 -10.12
N ASN A 75 -0.85 -10.26 -9.94
CA ASN A 75 -1.03 -11.23 -8.86
C ASN A 75 -0.61 -10.63 -7.50
N CYS A 76 -1.03 -9.38 -7.26
CA CYS A 76 -0.67 -8.65 -6.06
C CYS A 76 -1.61 -9.00 -4.92
N LYS A 77 -1.04 -9.36 -3.77
CA LYS A 77 -1.78 -9.71 -2.56
C LYS A 77 -1.25 -8.93 -1.39
N ASP A 78 -2.16 -8.32 -0.64
CA ASP A 78 -1.84 -7.49 0.50
C ASP A 78 -2.39 -8.10 1.78
N ILE A 79 -1.59 -8.02 2.86
CA ILE A 79 -2.06 -8.30 4.21
C ILE A 79 -1.83 -7.02 5.01
N LEU A 80 -2.93 -6.46 5.52
CA LEU A 80 -2.90 -5.21 6.27
C LEU A 80 -3.00 -5.46 7.77
N TYR A 81 -2.11 -4.82 8.52
CA TYR A 81 -2.12 -4.84 9.97
C TYR A 81 -2.25 -3.41 10.49
N LYS A 82 -3.09 -3.21 11.47
CA LYS A 82 -3.16 -1.93 12.18
C LYS A 82 -2.14 -1.96 13.31
N LEU A 83 -1.30 -0.93 13.39
CA LEU A 83 -0.29 -0.80 14.43
C LEU A 83 -0.84 -0.02 15.61
N GLU A 84 -0.59 -0.51 16.81
CA GLU A 84 -0.95 0.16 18.06
C GLU A 84 0.30 0.39 18.90
N LEU A 85 0.38 1.58 19.50
CA LEU A 85 1.47 1.92 20.40
C LEU A 85 1.37 1.07 21.66
N VAL A 86 2.46 0.44 22.03
CA VAL A 86 2.58 -0.30 23.28
C VAL A 86 3.24 0.61 24.32
N GLU A 87 2.59 0.80 25.44
CA GLU A 87 3.09 1.64 26.52
C GLU A 87 3.44 0.81 27.76
#